data_457264af03e3185632ff7a795562a8eb
#
_entry.id   457264af03e3185632ff7a795562a8eb
#
_cell.length_a   1.000
_cell.length_b   1.000
_cell.length_c   1.000
_cell.angle_alpha   90.00
_cell.angle_beta   90.00
_cell.angle_gamma   90.00
#
_symmetry.space_group_name_H-M   'P 1'
#
loop_
_entity.id
_entity.type
_entity.pdbx_description
1 polymer ?
#
loop_
_entity_poly.entity_id
_entity_poly.type
_entity_poly.pdbx_seq_one_letter_code
_entity_poly.pdbx_strand_id
1 'polypeptide(L)'
;VRIGINAQKLFVSQDYRNAGISRYIGGVCAHLPSIPGDEEFLLYTNPQVREWPGVTGPRLRLSPTRLPTLSPIMRILWEQALLPALAFRDGIDVLHCPLNVLPIASRVPVVLTIHDLTFIRYPDRFHPAKQRYLSTFTRYAARHARRIVADSAATRADVIEAFGISPDVVDVVYPGVDPDFRPIDPDIQSQSDNLASFRARHNLPDHFILYLGTLEPRKNVDRLVRAFARLVRQGLPHSLVLAGGRGWDFEAIDRAVIEEGVEDRVRFPGYVSRAEQPLWYSACDVFVYPSQYEGFGLPVLEALACGTPVVTSATSSLPEVVGAAGLTVNPGDERALADAIASVVTDPVLASSLRRAGPEQASQFTWAAAADGCVHAYRAAMGSNSGGAAPESRSTFWKPATTSARSVPGQVRTP
;
A
#
# COMPACT_ATOMS: atom_id res chain seq x y z
N VAL A 1 -18.69 7.40 -23.05
CA VAL A 1 -18.83 6.32 -22.04
C VAL A 1 -18.78 6.91 -20.65
N ARG A 2 -19.72 6.52 -19.76
CA ARG A 2 -19.79 7.05 -18.39
C ARG A 2 -19.44 6.00 -17.35
N ILE A 3 -18.40 6.26 -16.58
CA ILE A 3 -17.90 5.38 -15.53
C ILE A 3 -18.31 5.93 -14.16
N GLY A 4 -19.08 5.13 -13.40
CA GLY A 4 -19.39 5.44 -12.00
C GLY A 4 -18.33 4.83 -11.07
N ILE A 5 -17.89 5.58 -10.07
CA ILE A 5 -16.90 5.09 -9.10
C ILE A 5 -17.44 5.24 -7.69
N ASN A 6 -17.48 4.14 -6.94
CA ASN A 6 -17.83 4.16 -5.51
C ASN A 6 -16.69 4.76 -4.68
N ALA A 7 -16.69 6.07 -4.52
CA ALA A 7 -15.67 6.82 -3.79
C ALA A 7 -16.07 7.14 -2.33
N GLN A 8 -16.91 6.29 -1.69
CA GLN A 8 -17.38 6.50 -0.31
C GLN A 8 -16.23 6.47 0.73
N LYS A 9 -15.10 5.90 0.39
CA LYS A 9 -13.90 5.85 1.23
C LYS A 9 -12.83 6.89 0.84
N LEU A 10 -13.13 7.77 -0.09
CA LEU A 10 -12.28 8.91 -0.40
C LEU A 10 -12.36 9.95 0.73
N PHE A 11 -11.21 10.38 1.22
CA PHE A 11 -11.06 11.50 2.15
C PHE A 11 -9.95 12.41 1.63
N VAL A 12 -10.23 13.71 1.57
CA VAL A 12 -9.24 14.74 1.16
C VAL A 12 -8.62 15.45 2.36
N SER A 13 -8.94 14.99 3.57
CA SER A 13 -8.37 15.50 4.82
C SER A 13 -6.96 14.94 5.08
N GLN A 14 -6.19 15.67 5.91
CA GLN A 14 -4.84 15.25 6.34
C GLN A 14 -4.85 14.30 7.55
N ASP A 15 -6.02 13.75 7.92
CA ASP A 15 -6.19 12.88 9.07
C ASP A 15 -5.97 11.39 8.72
N TYR A 16 -6.02 10.53 9.77
CA TYR A 16 -5.83 9.08 9.66
C TYR A 16 -6.82 8.37 8.71
N ARG A 17 -7.93 9.01 8.35
CA ARG A 17 -8.94 8.46 7.42
C ARG A 17 -8.42 8.43 5.99
N ASN A 18 -7.48 9.31 5.66
CA ASN A 18 -6.79 9.32 4.37
C ASN A 18 -5.62 8.33 4.35
N ALA A 19 -5.91 7.05 4.62
CA ALA A 19 -4.95 5.96 4.60
C ALA A 19 -5.26 4.99 3.45
N GLY A 20 -4.35 4.11 3.13
CA GLY A 20 -4.45 3.00 2.18
C GLY A 20 -5.51 3.13 1.07
N ILE A 21 -6.74 2.68 1.35
CA ILE A 21 -7.85 2.68 0.38
C ILE A 21 -8.22 4.09 -0.09
N SER A 22 -8.27 5.09 0.82
CA SER A 22 -8.55 6.47 0.43
C SER A 22 -7.49 7.01 -0.53
N ARG A 23 -6.23 6.70 -0.26
CA ARG A 23 -5.10 7.10 -1.11
C ARG A 23 -5.14 6.43 -2.48
N TYR A 24 -5.48 5.15 -2.51
CA TYR A 24 -5.69 4.44 -3.78
C TYR A 24 -6.79 5.11 -4.61
N ILE A 25 -7.97 5.32 -4.03
CA ILE A 25 -9.09 5.97 -4.72
C ILE A 25 -8.68 7.38 -5.19
N GLY A 26 -8.03 8.16 -4.30
CA GLY A 26 -7.56 9.51 -4.60
C GLY A 26 -6.53 9.52 -5.73
N GLY A 27 -5.51 8.70 -5.63
CA GLY A 27 -4.43 8.62 -6.61
C GLY A 27 -4.92 8.20 -8.00
N VAL A 28 -5.74 7.15 -8.08
CA VAL A 28 -6.35 6.72 -9.36
C VAL A 28 -7.25 7.82 -9.91
N CYS A 29 -8.24 8.31 -9.13
CA CYS A 29 -9.24 9.24 -9.62
C CYS A 29 -8.65 10.59 -10.05
N ALA A 30 -7.61 11.07 -9.39
CA ALA A 30 -6.93 12.32 -9.77
C ALA A 30 -6.28 12.25 -11.16
N HIS A 31 -5.89 11.06 -11.61
CA HIS A 31 -5.21 10.87 -12.88
C HIS A 31 -6.13 10.41 -14.03
N LEU A 32 -7.35 9.94 -13.73
CA LEU A 32 -8.32 9.51 -14.75
C LEU A 32 -8.58 10.56 -15.84
N PRO A 33 -8.75 11.88 -15.52
CA PRO A 33 -9.02 12.87 -16.55
C PRO A 33 -7.87 13.07 -17.55
N SER A 34 -6.65 12.70 -17.21
CA SER A 34 -5.49 12.82 -18.07
C SER A 34 -5.29 11.63 -19.02
N ILE A 35 -5.97 10.51 -18.78
CA ILE A 35 -5.88 9.33 -19.64
C ILE A 35 -6.60 9.61 -20.97
N PRO A 36 -5.97 9.29 -22.14
CA PRO A 36 -6.60 9.49 -23.44
C PRO A 36 -7.88 8.68 -23.59
N GLY A 37 -8.95 9.33 -24.06
CA GLY A 37 -10.27 8.72 -24.29
C GLY A 37 -11.41 9.73 -24.10
N ASP A 38 -12.62 9.26 -24.27
CA ASP A 38 -13.88 10.00 -24.19
C ASP A 38 -14.71 9.64 -22.93
N GLU A 39 -14.10 8.88 -22.02
CA GLU A 39 -14.76 8.47 -20.78
C GLU A 39 -15.03 9.68 -19.88
N GLU A 40 -16.26 9.74 -19.35
CA GLU A 40 -16.68 10.63 -18.26
C GLU A 40 -16.71 9.86 -16.96
N PHE A 41 -16.21 10.45 -15.88
CA PHE A 41 -16.12 9.83 -14.56
C PHE A 41 -17.06 10.53 -13.58
N LEU A 42 -17.93 9.75 -12.93
CA LEU A 42 -18.82 10.21 -11.87
C LEU A 42 -18.46 9.53 -10.55
N LEU A 43 -17.91 10.29 -9.60
CA LEU A 43 -17.49 9.79 -8.30
C LEU A 43 -18.63 9.95 -7.27
N TYR A 44 -19.15 8.84 -6.78
CA TYR A 44 -20.12 8.80 -5.69
C TYR A 44 -19.40 8.92 -4.35
N THR A 45 -19.31 10.15 -3.83
CA THR A 45 -18.53 10.49 -2.64
C THR A 45 -19.36 10.49 -1.35
N ASN A 46 -18.69 10.39 -0.21
CA ASN A 46 -19.28 10.56 1.10
C ASN A 46 -19.66 12.06 1.35
N PRO A 47 -20.44 12.40 2.40
CA PRO A 47 -20.94 13.76 2.60
C PRO A 47 -19.86 14.81 2.92
N GLN A 48 -18.63 14.39 3.25
CA GLN A 48 -17.53 15.30 3.55
C GLN A 48 -16.77 15.74 2.28
N VAL A 49 -16.83 14.96 1.20
CA VAL A 49 -16.14 15.26 -0.07
C VAL A 49 -17.14 15.80 -1.08
N ARG A 50 -17.39 17.11 -1.00
CA ARG A 50 -18.30 17.83 -1.90
C ARG A 50 -17.57 18.54 -3.04
N GLU A 51 -16.32 18.85 -2.82
CA GLU A 51 -15.43 19.53 -3.76
C GLU A 51 -14.07 18.86 -3.74
N TRP A 52 -13.39 18.89 -4.88
CA TRP A 52 -12.03 18.43 -5.02
C TRP A 52 -11.29 19.36 -5.98
N PRO A 53 -10.82 20.51 -5.47
CA PRO A 53 -10.16 21.53 -6.28
C PRO A 53 -8.96 20.97 -7.05
N GLY A 54 -8.82 21.36 -8.31
CA GLY A 54 -7.72 20.93 -9.19
C GLY A 54 -7.89 19.53 -9.80
N VAL A 55 -8.89 18.74 -9.36
CA VAL A 55 -9.16 17.39 -9.90
C VAL A 55 -10.47 17.34 -10.69
N THR A 56 -11.51 17.99 -10.18
CA THR A 56 -12.82 18.04 -10.86
C THR A 56 -12.76 18.92 -12.11
N GLY A 57 -13.45 18.48 -13.15
CA GLY A 57 -13.48 19.17 -14.44
C GLY A 57 -14.50 18.55 -15.40
N PRO A 58 -14.42 18.83 -16.70
CA PRO A 58 -15.41 18.37 -17.67
C PRO A 58 -15.56 16.85 -17.70
N ARG A 59 -14.47 16.11 -17.53
CA ARG A 59 -14.45 14.62 -17.58
C ARG A 59 -14.64 13.97 -16.23
N LEU A 60 -14.52 14.68 -15.10
CA LEU A 60 -14.65 14.11 -13.75
C LEU A 60 -15.54 15.00 -12.88
N ARG A 61 -16.64 14.43 -12.38
CA ARG A 61 -17.61 15.10 -11.53
C ARG A 61 -17.83 14.34 -10.23
N LEU A 62 -18.19 15.06 -9.18
CA LEU A 62 -18.56 14.47 -7.89
C LEU A 62 -20.08 14.38 -7.76
N SER A 63 -20.54 13.30 -7.12
CA SER A 63 -21.93 13.08 -6.71
C SER A 63 -21.97 12.78 -5.21
N PRO A 64 -21.87 13.80 -4.34
CA PRO A 64 -21.82 13.60 -2.90
C PRO A 64 -23.16 13.14 -2.36
N THR A 65 -23.16 12.09 -1.51
CA THR A 65 -24.37 11.68 -0.80
C THR A 65 -24.70 12.64 0.35
N ARG A 66 -25.99 12.75 0.69
CA ARG A 66 -26.45 13.47 1.88
C ARG A 66 -26.61 12.55 3.10
N LEU A 67 -26.54 11.23 2.90
CA LEU A 67 -26.70 10.25 3.97
C LEU A 67 -25.41 10.10 4.79
N PRO A 68 -25.52 9.74 6.08
CA PRO A 68 -24.36 9.64 6.98
C PRO A 68 -23.53 8.35 6.72
N THR A 69 -23.02 8.20 5.51
CA THR A 69 -22.26 7.02 5.05
C THR A 69 -20.86 6.89 5.68
N LEU A 70 -20.48 7.78 6.55
CA LEU A 70 -19.32 7.62 7.43
C LEU A 70 -19.50 6.45 8.41
N SER A 71 -20.77 6.18 8.81
CA SER A 71 -21.12 4.96 9.54
C SER A 71 -20.98 3.73 8.62
N PRO A 72 -20.29 2.66 9.05
CA PRO A 72 -20.12 1.44 8.25
C PRO A 72 -21.47 0.82 7.82
N ILE A 73 -22.45 0.77 8.71
CA ILE A 73 -23.78 0.20 8.44
C ILE A 73 -24.50 1.04 7.38
N MET A 74 -24.54 2.37 7.56
CA MET A 74 -25.20 3.26 6.60
C MET A 74 -24.52 3.23 5.24
N ARG A 75 -23.21 3.08 5.20
CA ARG A 75 -22.47 2.91 3.96
C ARG A 75 -22.85 1.60 3.24
N ILE A 76 -22.90 0.48 3.96
CA ILE A 76 -23.31 -0.82 3.38
C ILE A 76 -24.74 -0.72 2.81
N LEU A 77 -25.68 -0.14 3.57
CA LEU A 77 -27.04 0.06 3.09
C LEU A 77 -27.10 0.95 1.85
N TRP A 78 -26.31 2.02 1.84
CA TRP A 78 -26.22 2.92 0.70
C TRP A 78 -25.62 2.20 -0.54
N GLU A 79 -24.53 1.44 -0.36
CA GLU A 79 -23.86 0.66 -1.42
C GLU A 79 -24.79 -0.38 -2.02
N GLN A 80 -25.61 -1.06 -1.19
CA GLN A 80 -26.46 -2.15 -1.67
C GLN A 80 -27.81 -1.66 -2.23
N ALA A 81 -28.39 -0.60 -1.70
CA ALA A 81 -29.73 -0.14 -2.08
C ALA A 81 -29.71 1.05 -3.04
N LEU A 82 -28.92 2.09 -2.72
CA LEU A 82 -28.97 3.35 -3.46
C LEU A 82 -28.00 3.42 -4.62
N LEU A 83 -26.79 2.91 -4.46
CA LEU A 83 -25.78 2.97 -5.51
C LEU A 83 -26.24 2.35 -6.83
N PRO A 84 -26.92 1.17 -6.87
CA PRO A 84 -27.45 0.62 -8.11
C PRO A 84 -28.49 1.53 -8.78
N ALA A 85 -29.37 2.13 -7.98
CA ALA A 85 -30.41 3.05 -8.47
C ALA A 85 -29.80 4.35 -9.01
N LEU A 86 -28.79 4.90 -8.32
CA LEU A 86 -28.05 6.06 -8.79
C LEU A 86 -27.29 5.78 -10.06
N ALA A 87 -26.59 4.66 -10.16
CA ALA A 87 -25.87 4.26 -11.35
C ALA A 87 -26.81 4.13 -12.57
N PHE A 88 -27.98 3.54 -12.38
CA PHE A 88 -29.01 3.45 -13.43
C PHE A 88 -29.55 4.85 -13.82
N ARG A 89 -29.94 5.68 -12.85
CA ARG A 89 -30.44 7.04 -13.08
C ARG A 89 -29.45 7.92 -13.84
N ASP A 90 -28.15 7.81 -13.48
CA ASP A 90 -27.10 8.65 -14.02
C ASP A 90 -26.53 8.11 -15.34
N GLY A 91 -27.10 7.02 -15.87
CA GLY A 91 -26.70 6.43 -17.14
C GLY A 91 -25.25 5.91 -17.12
N ILE A 92 -24.88 5.23 -16.02
CA ILE A 92 -23.54 4.63 -15.88
C ILE A 92 -23.44 3.39 -16.76
N ASP A 93 -22.38 3.30 -17.57
CA ASP A 93 -22.10 2.14 -18.42
C ASP A 93 -21.28 1.07 -17.67
N VAL A 94 -20.36 1.49 -16.78
CA VAL A 94 -19.54 0.61 -15.92
C VAL A 94 -19.46 1.21 -14.53
N LEU A 95 -19.64 0.37 -13.51
CA LEU A 95 -19.48 0.77 -12.11
C LEU A 95 -18.18 0.19 -11.53
N HIS A 96 -17.30 1.06 -11.02
CA HIS A 96 -16.10 0.63 -10.30
C HIS A 96 -16.35 0.63 -8.79
N CYS A 97 -16.08 -0.50 -8.15
CA CYS A 97 -16.21 -0.70 -6.71
C CYS A 97 -14.82 -1.01 -6.09
N PRO A 98 -14.06 0.00 -5.61
CA PRO A 98 -12.71 -0.19 -5.05
C PRO A 98 -12.73 -0.55 -3.55
N LEU A 99 -13.63 -1.45 -3.12
CA LEU A 99 -13.87 -1.74 -1.69
C LEU A 99 -14.07 -3.24 -1.37
N ASN A 100 -13.54 -4.17 -2.16
CA ASN A 100 -13.70 -5.63 -2.01
C ASN A 100 -15.16 -6.14 -2.11
N VAL A 101 -16.15 -5.28 -2.25
CA VAL A 101 -17.56 -5.64 -2.35
C VAL A 101 -18.25 -4.88 -3.49
N LEU A 102 -19.30 -5.44 -4.04
CA LEU A 102 -20.12 -4.80 -5.06
C LEU A 102 -21.61 -4.81 -4.67
N PRO A 103 -22.43 -3.92 -5.23
CA PRO A 103 -23.88 -3.97 -5.04
C PRO A 103 -24.49 -5.18 -5.75
N ILE A 104 -25.21 -6.01 -5.01
CA ILE A 104 -25.83 -7.26 -5.52
C ILE A 104 -26.82 -6.97 -6.65
N ALA A 105 -27.55 -5.87 -6.56
CA ALA A 105 -28.58 -5.47 -7.53
C ALA A 105 -28.04 -4.61 -8.69
N SER A 106 -26.70 -4.59 -8.93
CA SER A 106 -26.15 -3.84 -10.06
C SER A 106 -26.68 -4.39 -11.39
N ARG A 107 -27.17 -3.47 -12.24
CA ARG A 107 -27.62 -3.78 -13.61
C ARG A 107 -26.58 -3.45 -14.67
N VAL A 108 -25.47 -2.87 -14.25
CA VAL A 108 -24.35 -2.51 -15.13
C VAL A 108 -23.13 -3.38 -14.80
N PRO A 109 -22.23 -3.62 -15.77
CA PRO A 109 -20.98 -4.31 -15.51
C PRO A 109 -20.20 -3.66 -14.35
N VAL A 110 -19.64 -4.49 -13.47
CA VAL A 110 -18.86 -4.00 -12.34
C VAL A 110 -17.40 -4.38 -12.50
N VAL A 111 -16.52 -3.40 -12.30
CA VAL A 111 -15.08 -3.59 -12.05
C VAL A 111 -14.88 -3.53 -10.53
N LEU A 112 -14.24 -4.54 -9.98
CA LEU A 112 -14.02 -4.69 -8.55
C LEU A 112 -12.54 -4.55 -8.24
N THR A 113 -12.13 -3.64 -7.33
CA THR A 113 -10.76 -3.70 -6.80
C THR A 113 -10.73 -4.54 -5.52
N ILE A 114 -9.79 -5.47 -5.46
CA ILE A 114 -9.47 -6.25 -4.27
C ILE A 114 -8.06 -5.87 -3.83
N HIS A 115 -7.97 -5.17 -2.69
CA HIS A 115 -6.70 -4.68 -2.15
C HIS A 115 -5.89 -5.78 -1.48
N ASP A 116 -6.53 -6.61 -0.67
CA ASP A 116 -5.94 -7.77 0.00
C ASP A 116 -7.01 -8.79 0.40
N LEU A 117 -6.56 -9.95 0.85
CA LEU A 117 -7.39 -10.99 1.43
C LEU A 117 -7.00 -11.33 2.87
N THR A 118 -6.57 -10.31 3.65
CA THR A 118 -6.16 -10.48 5.06
C THR A 118 -7.22 -11.20 5.88
N PHE A 119 -8.51 -10.92 5.66
CA PHE A 119 -9.63 -11.55 6.37
C PHE A 119 -9.83 -13.04 6.02
N ILE A 120 -9.20 -13.55 4.96
CA ILE A 120 -9.16 -14.97 4.60
C ILE A 120 -7.88 -15.63 5.10
N ARG A 121 -6.72 -14.98 4.88
CA ARG A 121 -5.40 -15.52 5.25
C ARG A 121 -5.18 -15.51 6.78
N TYR A 122 -5.78 -14.56 7.49
CA TYR A 122 -5.65 -14.37 8.94
C TYR A 122 -7.02 -14.15 9.60
N PRO A 123 -7.94 -15.12 9.51
CA PRO A 123 -9.33 -14.98 9.99
C PRO A 123 -9.43 -14.64 11.48
N ASP A 124 -8.53 -15.20 12.29
CA ASP A 124 -8.51 -15.02 13.75
C ASP A 124 -8.22 -13.57 14.20
N ARG A 125 -7.77 -12.72 13.25
CA ARG A 125 -7.48 -11.31 13.49
C ARG A 125 -8.70 -10.39 13.30
N PHE A 126 -9.85 -10.96 13.02
CA PHE A 126 -11.09 -10.22 12.78
C PHE A 126 -12.19 -10.71 13.73
N HIS A 127 -13.04 -9.78 14.15
CA HIS A 127 -14.27 -10.21 14.83
C HIS A 127 -15.06 -11.17 13.92
N PRO A 128 -15.55 -12.33 14.42
CA PRO A 128 -16.13 -13.37 13.58
C PRO A 128 -17.24 -12.89 12.62
N ALA A 129 -18.12 -12.02 13.10
CA ALA A 129 -19.20 -11.46 12.25
C ALA A 129 -18.64 -10.62 11.08
N LYS A 130 -17.63 -9.81 11.33
CA LYS A 130 -16.95 -8.99 10.31
C LYS A 130 -16.20 -9.87 9.31
N GLN A 131 -15.48 -10.86 9.79
CA GLN A 131 -14.75 -11.83 8.98
C GLN A 131 -15.71 -12.59 8.04
N ARG A 132 -16.82 -13.12 8.60
CA ARG A 132 -17.84 -13.83 7.81
C ARG A 132 -18.49 -12.93 6.76
N TYR A 133 -18.82 -11.68 7.13
CA TYR A 133 -19.35 -10.70 6.19
C TYR A 133 -18.37 -10.47 5.03
N LEU A 134 -17.12 -10.12 5.33
CA LEU A 134 -16.11 -9.84 4.31
C LEU A 134 -15.88 -11.07 3.41
N SER A 135 -15.69 -12.26 3.99
CA SER A 135 -15.44 -13.49 3.22
C SER A 135 -16.60 -13.84 2.29
N THR A 136 -17.86 -13.73 2.77
CA THR A 136 -19.04 -14.06 1.98
C THR A 136 -19.26 -13.05 0.86
N PHE A 137 -19.24 -11.76 1.19
CA PHE A 137 -19.55 -10.72 0.22
C PHE A 137 -18.42 -10.50 -0.79
N THR A 138 -17.15 -10.61 -0.37
CA THR A 138 -16.03 -10.52 -1.32
C THR A 138 -16.00 -11.72 -2.26
N ARG A 139 -16.30 -12.94 -1.78
CA ARG A 139 -16.44 -14.13 -2.64
C ARG A 139 -17.56 -13.95 -3.65
N TYR A 140 -18.71 -13.44 -3.21
CA TYR A 140 -19.81 -13.12 -4.11
C TYR A 140 -19.38 -12.07 -5.15
N ALA A 141 -18.78 -10.98 -4.68
CA ALA A 141 -18.33 -9.89 -5.53
C ALA A 141 -17.31 -10.35 -6.58
N ALA A 142 -16.32 -11.13 -6.18
CA ALA A 142 -15.31 -11.65 -7.09
C ALA A 142 -15.91 -12.54 -8.20
N ARG A 143 -16.95 -13.33 -7.89
CA ARG A 143 -17.61 -14.21 -8.86
C ARG A 143 -18.59 -13.50 -9.80
N HIS A 144 -19.03 -12.29 -9.45
CA HIS A 144 -20.02 -11.53 -10.22
C HIS A 144 -19.45 -10.27 -10.87
N ALA A 145 -18.23 -9.87 -10.49
CA ALA A 145 -17.54 -8.78 -11.16
C ALA A 145 -17.21 -9.17 -12.62
N ARG A 146 -17.36 -8.22 -13.53
CA ARG A 146 -16.97 -8.40 -14.93
C ARG A 146 -15.46 -8.41 -15.11
N ARG A 147 -14.76 -7.59 -14.32
CA ARG A 147 -13.29 -7.53 -14.20
C ARG A 147 -12.90 -7.32 -12.74
N ILE A 148 -11.76 -7.82 -12.38
CA ILE A 148 -11.17 -7.61 -11.04
C ILE A 148 -9.83 -6.92 -11.23
N VAL A 149 -9.59 -5.88 -10.45
CA VAL A 149 -8.31 -5.20 -10.31
C VAL A 149 -7.68 -5.66 -9.00
N ALA A 150 -6.46 -6.15 -9.06
CA ALA A 150 -5.65 -6.53 -7.90
C ALA A 150 -4.44 -5.59 -7.80
N ASP A 151 -4.13 -5.12 -6.60
CA ASP A 151 -3.05 -4.16 -6.35
C ASP A 151 -1.64 -4.75 -6.55
N SER A 152 -1.53 -6.09 -6.67
CA SER A 152 -0.27 -6.82 -6.88
C SER A 152 -0.49 -8.17 -7.53
N ALA A 153 0.57 -8.77 -8.06
CA ALA A 153 0.54 -10.13 -8.57
C ALA A 153 0.27 -11.15 -7.44
N ALA A 154 0.76 -10.88 -6.24
CA ALA A 154 0.45 -11.69 -5.05
C ALA A 154 -1.04 -11.65 -4.72
N THR A 155 -1.67 -10.47 -4.68
CA THR A 155 -3.13 -10.34 -4.48
C THR A 155 -3.92 -11.02 -5.59
N ARG A 156 -3.47 -10.89 -6.86
CA ARG A 156 -4.08 -11.62 -7.99
C ARG A 156 -4.05 -13.13 -7.75
N ALA A 157 -2.91 -13.69 -7.38
CA ALA A 157 -2.76 -15.11 -7.08
C ALA A 157 -3.69 -15.55 -5.96
N ASP A 158 -3.76 -14.78 -4.87
CA ASP A 158 -4.66 -15.04 -3.74
C ASP A 158 -6.14 -15.04 -4.15
N VAL A 159 -6.56 -14.10 -5.01
CA VAL A 159 -7.94 -14.01 -5.52
C VAL A 159 -8.30 -15.24 -6.35
N ILE A 160 -7.40 -15.64 -7.26
CA ILE A 160 -7.58 -16.83 -8.11
C ILE A 160 -7.70 -18.09 -7.25
N GLU A 161 -6.78 -18.28 -6.31
CA GLU A 161 -6.75 -19.43 -5.40
C GLU A 161 -7.98 -19.48 -4.48
N ALA A 162 -8.29 -18.38 -3.79
CA ALA A 162 -9.33 -18.36 -2.76
C ALA A 162 -10.75 -18.47 -3.32
N PHE A 163 -10.98 -17.97 -4.52
CA PHE A 163 -12.34 -17.86 -5.08
C PHE A 163 -12.58 -18.72 -6.33
N GLY A 164 -11.53 -19.33 -6.89
CA GLY A 164 -11.62 -20.13 -8.13
C GLY A 164 -11.98 -19.27 -9.34
N ILE A 165 -11.42 -18.08 -9.44
CA ILE A 165 -11.67 -17.11 -10.52
C ILE A 165 -10.72 -17.38 -11.68
N SER A 166 -11.21 -17.24 -12.95
CA SER A 166 -10.34 -17.31 -14.11
C SER A 166 -9.25 -16.24 -14.06
N PRO A 167 -7.99 -16.57 -14.33
CA PRO A 167 -6.91 -15.60 -14.41
C PRO A 167 -7.16 -14.46 -15.42
N ASP A 168 -7.96 -14.72 -16.45
CA ASP A 168 -8.23 -13.77 -17.56
C ASP A 168 -9.12 -12.59 -17.15
N VAL A 169 -9.82 -12.69 -16.01
CA VAL A 169 -10.68 -11.61 -15.51
C VAL A 169 -10.03 -10.80 -14.40
N VAL A 170 -8.79 -11.10 -14.03
CA VAL A 170 -8.05 -10.42 -12.94
C VAL A 170 -6.84 -9.68 -13.51
N ASP A 171 -6.92 -8.36 -13.52
CA ASP A 171 -5.85 -7.46 -13.94
C ASP A 171 -5.00 -7.08 -12.74
N VAL A 172 -3.67 -7.01 -12.91
CA VAL A 172 -2.76 -6.42 -11.92
C VAL A 172 -2.60 -4.95 -12.25
N VAL A 173 -2.98 -4.08 -11.31
CA VAL A 173 -2.83 -2.62 -11.44
C VAL A 173 -2.15 -2.11 -10.18
N TYR A 174 -0.85 -1.92 -10.27
CA TYR A 174 -0.05 -1.43 -9.14
C TYR A 174 -0.43 -0.01 -8.75
N PRO A 175 -0.63 0.28 -7.46
CA PRO A 175 -0.73 1.64 -6.94
C PRO A 175 0.51 2.47 -7.24
N GLY A 176 0.36 3.79 -7.27
CA GLY A 176 1.45 4.73 -7.47
C GLY A 176 1.99 5.35 -6.17
N VAL A 177 3.07 6.10 -6.30
CA VAL A 177 3.61 6.97 -5.26
C VAL A 177 3.34 8.44 -5.59
N ASP A 178 3.07 9.26 -4.57
CA ASP A 178 2.85 10.69 -4.76
C ASP A 178 4.18 11.43 -4.98
N PRO A 179 4.21 12.51 -5.78
CA PRO A 179 5.43 13.25 -6.11
C PRO A 179 6.17 13.87 -4.91
N ASP A 180 5.47 14.03 -3.79
CA ASP A 180 6.07 14.55 -2.54
C ASP A 180 7.09 13.59 -1.93
N PHE A 181 6.99 12.28 -2.25
CA PHE A 181 7.97 11.28 -1.87
C PHE A 181 9.11 11.28 -2.88
N ARG A 182 10.18 11.95 -2.53
CA ARG A 182 11.40 12.07 -3.34
C ARG A 182 12.61 12.27 -2.43
N PRO A 183 13.81 11.96 -2.90
CA PRO A 183 15.01 12.21 -2.13
C PRO A 183 15.14 13.71 -1.78
N ILE A 184 15.63 13.98 -0.58
CA ILE A 184 16.05 15.32 -0.19
C ILE A 184 17.42 15.57 -0.82
N ASP A 185 17.53 16.66 -1.58
CA ASP A 185 18.79 17.11 -2.15
C ASP A 185 19.57 17.89 -1.08
N PRO A 186 20.73 17.38 -0.61
CA PRO A 186 21.52 18.04 0.42
C PRO A 186 22.14 19.38 -0.06
N ASP A 187 22.29 19.57 -1.36
CA ASP A 187 22.84 20.79 -1.96
C ASP A 187 21.80 21.91 -2.04
N ILE A 188 20.52 21.58 -1.86
CA ILE A 188 19.45 22.58 -1.75
C ILE A 188 19.27 22.99 -0.29
N GLN A 189 19.80 24.16 0.09
CA GLN A 189 19.81 24.66 1.46
C GLN A 189 18.44 24.61 2.13
N SER A 190 17.38 25.03 1.45
CA SER A 190 16.01 25.00 2.01
C SER A 190 15.50 23.60 2.36
N GLN A 191 15.91 22.55 1.63
CA GLN A 191 15.55 21.17 1.92
C GLN A 191 16.35 20.65 3.12
N SER A 192 17.65 20.95 3.17
CA SER A 192 18.52 20.60 4.31
C SER A 192 18.06 21.27 5.59
N ASP A 193 17.73 22.58 5.54
CA ASP A 193 17.21 23.32 6.70
C ASP A 193 15.86 22.79 7.18
N ASN A 194 14.97 22.39 6.25
CA ASN A 194 13.70 21.78 6.60
C ASN A 194 13.90 20.43 7.32
N LEU A 195 14.80 19.58 6.84
CA LEU A 195 15.11 18.30 7.47
C LEU A 195 15.76 18.50 8.85
N ALA A 196 16.71 19.45 8.99
CA ALA A 196 17.34 19.76 10.26
C ALA A 196 16.33 20.29 11.28
N SER A 197 15.46 21.22 10.87
CA SER A 197 14.37 21.75 11.69
C SER A 197 13.37 20.68 12.10
N PHE A 198 13.05 19.75 11.20
CA PHE A 198 12.21 18.60 11.46
C PHE A 198 12.83 17.67 12.52
N ARG A 199 14.12 17.32 12.36
CA ARG A 199 14.85 16.49 13.34
C ARG A 199 14.87 17.13 14.73
N ALA A 200 15.12 18.43 14.80
CA ALA A 200 15.13 19.20 16.06
C ALA A 200 13.74 19.23 16.72
N ARG A 201 12.68 19.53 15.96
CA ARG A 201 11.29 19.62 16.44
C ARG A 201 10.80 18.29 17.03
N HIS A 202 11.17 17.17 16.40
CA HIS A 202 10.79 15.83 16.87
C HIS A 202 11.84 15.21 17.83
N ASN A 203 12.90 15.95 18.19
CA ASN A 203 14.01 15.49 19.02
C ASN A 203 14.51 14.11 18.56
N LEU A 204 14.74 13.95 17.23
CA LEU A 204 15.12 12.66 16.64
C LEU A 204 16.55 12.28 17.06
N PRO A 205 16.82 10.98 17.26
CA PRO A 205 18.18 10.49 17.46
C PRO A 205 19.06 10.78 16.23
N ASP A 206 20.36 10.88 16.42
CA ASP A 206 21.30 11.06 15.30
C ASP A 206 21.22 9.89 14.33
N HIS A 207 21.15 8.67 14.85
CA HIS A 207 21.01 7.44 14.10
C HIS A 207 19.77 6.65 14.55
N PHE A 208 18.91 6.29 13.62
CA PHE A 208 17.73 5.48 13.95
C PHE A 208 17.21 4.62 12.80
N ILE A 209 16.63 3.51 13.20
CA ILE A 209 15.86 2.58 12.40
C ILE A 209 14.41 3.03 12.47
N LEU A 210 13.73 3.17 11.33
CA LEU A 210 12.33 3.60 11.26
C LEU A 210 11.41 2.44 10.90
N TYR A 211 10.32 2.30 11.64
CA TYR A 211 9.08 1.67 11.20
C TYR A 211 7.99 2.74 11.11
N LEU A 212 7.19 2.73 10.05
CA LEU A 212 6.05 3.64 9.88
C LEU A 212 4.82 2.88 9.38
N GLY A 213 3.76 2.87 10.19
CA GLY A 213 2.50 2.20 9.91
C GLY A 213 1.68 1.94 11.17
N THR A 214 0.46 1.47 11.03
CA THR A 214 -0.35 1.06 12.18
C THR A 214 0.37 -0.04 12.96
N LEU A 215 0.45 0.13 14.28
CA LEU A 215 1.11 -0.81 15.18
C LEU A 215 0.12 -1.93 15.52
N GLU A 216 0.15 -3.00 14.73
CA GLU A 216 -0.75 -4.17 14.83
C GLU A 216 0.02 -5.47 14.57
N PRO A 217 -0.44 -6.64 15.06
CA PRO A 217 0.31 -7.91 14.99
C PRO A 217 0.71 -8.36 13.59
N ARG A 218 -0.11 -8.08 12.56
CA ARG A 218 0.20 -8.43 11.17
C ARG A 218 1.47 -7.76 10.66
N LYS A 219 1.76 -6.59 11.20
CA LYS A 219 2.96 -5.82 10.85
C LYS A 219 4.24 -6.33 11.50
N ASN A 220 4.11 -7.30 12.45
CA ASN A 220 5.25 -8.04 13.01
C ASN A 220 6.26 -7.14 13.75
N VAL A 221 5.76 -6.05 14.37
CA VAL A 221 6.60 -5.04 15.02
C VAL A 221 7.26 -5.57 16.30
N ASP A 222 6.61 -6.49 16.99
CA ASP A 222 7.17 -7.18 18.16
C ASP A 222 8.47 -7.94 17.80
N ARG A 223 8.52 -8.58 16.63
CA ARG A 223 9.76 -9.22 16.14
C ARG A 223 10.81 -8.21 15.73
N LEU A 224 10.41 -7.06 15.18
CA LEU A 224 11.35 -5.98 14.92
C LEU A 224 12.00 -5.50 16.21
N VAL A 225 11.24 -5.38 17.30
CA VAL A 225 11.77 -5.03 18.62
C VAL A 225 12.80 -6.07 19.09
N ARG A 226 12.50 -7.37 18.99
CA ARG A 226 13.43 -8.43 19.38
C ARG A 226 14.70 -8.45 18.51
N ALA A 227 14.55 -8.29 17.18
CA ALA A 227 15.68 -8.17 16.26
C ALA A 227 16.56 -6.94 16.61
N PHE A 228 15.94 -5.81 16.92
CA PHE A 228 16.62 -4.60 17.33
C PHE A 228 17.36 -4.80 18.67
N ALA A 229 16.73 -5.42 19.67
CA ALA A 229 17.35 -5.70 20.96
C ALA A 229 18.61 -6.58 20.82
N ARG A 230 18.59 -7.54 19.88
CA ARG A 230 19.77 -8.32 19.54
C ARG A 230 20.91 -7.42 19.03
N LEU A 231 20.61 -6.44 18.17
CA LEU A 231 21.60 -5.49 17.67
C LEU A 231 22.13 -4.55 18.75
N VAL A 232 21.28 -4.12 19.68
CA VAL A 232 21.69 -3.33 20.84
C VAL A 232 22.70 -4.11 21.70
N ARG A 233 22.45 -5.39 21.97
CA ARG A 233 23.39 -6.27 22.70
C ARG A 233 24.72 -6.46 21.97
N GLN A 234 24.74 -6.30 20.64
CA GLN A 234 25.95 -6.31 19.82
C GLN A 234 26.66 -4.95 19.75
N GLY A 235 26.13 -3.92 20.44
CA GLY A 235 26.73 -2.58 20.51
C GLY A 235 26.25 -1.60 19.45
N LEU A 236 25.17 -1.89 18.71
CA LEU A 236 24.63 -0.95 17.72
C LEU A 236 24.18 0.36 18.40
N PRO A 237 24.65 1.56 17.96
CA PRO A 237 24.34 2.83 18.62
C PRO A 237 22.96 3.40 18.26
N HIS A 238 22.25 2.84 17.28
CA HIS A 238 20.97 3.32 16.78
C HIS A 238 19.85 3.25 17.80
N SER A 239 18.84 4.09 17.62
CA SER A 239 17.52 3.94 18.25
C SER A 239 16.52 3.29 17.28
N LEU A 240 15.45 2.73 17.82
CA LEU A 240 14.30 2.27 17.04
C LEU A 240 13.15 3.25 17.18
N VAL A 241 12.62 3.76 16.07
CA VAL A 241 11.46 4.66 16.04
C VAL A 241 10.27 3.91 15.41
N LEU A 242 9.23 3.71 16.23
CA LEU A 242 7.99 3.04 15.84
C LEU A 242 6.89 4.08 15.66
N ALA A 243 6.81 4.64 14.45
CA ALA A 243 5.89 5.70 14.08
C ALA A 243 4.56 5.14 13.58
N GLY A 244 3.44 5.68 14.08
CA GLY A 244 2.09 5.30 13.66
C GLY A 244 1.10 5.21 14.80
N GLY A 245 -0.17 5.04 14.44
CA GLY A 245 -1.25 4.86 15.43
C GLY A 245 -1.20 3.48 16.08
N ARG A 246 -1.57 3.42 17.37
CA ARG A 246 -1.75 2.15 18.08
C ARG A 246 -2.96 1.41 17.50
N GLY A 247 -2.70 0.22 16.96
CA GLY A 247 -3.73 -0.70 16.49
C GLY A 247 -4.22 -1.63 17.61
N TRP A 248 -4.93 -2.67 17.22
CA TRP A 248 -5.34 -3.71 18.15
C TRP A 248 -4.12 -4.55 18.57
N ASP A 249 -4.15 -5.08 19.82
CA ASP A 249 -3.08 -5.89 20.44
C ASP A 249 -1.69 -5.19 20.41
N PHE A 250 -1.70 -3.88 20.60
CA PHE A 250 -0.48 -3.07 20.73
C PHE A 250 0.37 -3.50 21.94
N GLU A 251 -0.26 -4.05 22.97
CA GLU A 251 0.36 -4.51 24.22
C GLU A 251 1.45 -5.58 23.97
N ALA A 252 1.37 -6.34 22.88
CA ALA A 252 2.41 -7.30 22.51
C ALA A 252 3.74 -6.60 22.15
N ILE A 253 3.66 -5.41 21.56
CA ILE A 253 4.83 -4.59 21.23
C ILE A 253 5.43 -4.00 22.51
N ASP A 254 4.59 -3.43 23.39
CA ASP A 254 5.04 -2.89 24.68
C ASP A 254 5.73 -3.98 25.53
N ARG A 255 5.12 -5.19 25.60
CA ARG A 255 5.74 -6.31 26.28
C ARG A 255 7.11 -6.67 25.70
N ALA A 256 7.24 -6.75 24.38
CA ALA A 256 8.52 -7.05 23.75
C ALA A 256 9.59 -6.00 24.07
N VAL A 257 9.24 -4.71 24.14
CA VAL A 257 10.17 -3.63 24.52
C VAL A 257 10.69 -3.82 25.96
N ILE A 258 9.79 -4.15 26.90
CA ILE A 258 10.12 -4.37 28.32
C ILE A 258 10.91 -5.67 28.52
N GLU A 259 10.45 -6.79 27.92
CA GLU A 259 11.10 -8.10 28.03
C GLU A 259 12.53 -8.09 27.50
N GLU A 260 12.79 -7.31 26.45
CA GLU A 260 14.10 -7.19 25.84
C GLU A 260 14.99 -6.13 26.48
N GLY A 261 14.46 -5.28 27.39
CA GLY A 261 15.20 -4.24 28.11
C GLY A 261 15.73 -3.13 27.20
N VAL A 262 14.91 -2.66 26.26
CA VAL A 262 15.30 -1.65 25.26
C VAL A 262 14.46 -0.37 25.31
N GLU A 263 13.78 -0.10 26.43
CA GLU A 263 12.85 1.03 26.62
C GLU A 263 13.54 2.37 26.32
N ASP A 264 14.79 2.55 26.74
CA ASP A 264 15.55 3.78 26.53
C ASP A 264 15.96 4.00 25.06
N ARG A 265 15.83 2.97 24.22
CA ARG A 265 16.28 2.96 22.82
C ARG A 265 15.11 2.90 21.83
N VAL A 266 13.87 2.70 22.31
CA VAL A 266 12.66 2.63 21.48
C VAL A 266 11.81 3.88 21.69
N ARG A 267 11.37 4.52 20.61
CA ARG A 267 10.56 5.73 20.64
C ARG A 267 9.24 5.53 19.90
N PHE A 268 8.16 6.05 20.46
CA PHE A 268 6.81 6.01 19.91
C PHE A 268 6.29 7.43 19.66
N PRO A 269 6.58 8.06 18.50
CA PRO A 269 6.11 9.41 18.20
C PRO A 269 4.57 9.49 17.99
N GLY A 270 3.89 8.35 17.86
CA GLY A 270 2.46 8.31 17.57
C GLY A 270 2.14 8.49 16.09
N TYR A 271 0.94 9.00 15.80
CA TYR A 271 0.49 9.22 14.42
C TYR A 271 1.34 10.28 13.71
N VAL A 272 1.73 9.95 12.48
CA VAL A 272 2.51 10.83 11.60
C VAL A 272 1.61 11.38 10.50
N SER A 273 1.58 12.70 10.35
CA SER A 273 0.83 13.36 9.29
C SER A 273 1.40 13.02 7.91
N ARG A 274 0.52 12.98 6.89
CA ARG A 274 0.93 12.72 5.51
C ARG A 274 2.04 13.65 5.02
N ALA A 275 1.93 14.93 5.35
CA ALA A 275 2.89 15.95 4.95
C ALA A 275 4.29 15.75 5.54
N GLU A 276 4.39 15.08 6.69
CA GLU A 276 5.67 14.82 7.35
C GLU A 276 6.28 13.46 6.98
N GLN A 277 5.52 12.53 6.40
CA GLN A 277 6.04 11.19 6.05
C GLN A 277 7.32 11.22 5.22
N PRO A 278 7.45 12.07 4.15
CA PRO A 278 8.70 12.14 3.39
C PRO A 278 9.91 12.51 4.25
N LEU A 279 9.74 13.40 5.24
CA LEU A 279 10.81 13.80 6.16
C LEU A 279 11.18 12.67 7.13
N TRP A 280 10.22 11.87 7.59
CA TRP A 280 10.50 10.69 8.41
C TRP A 280 11.33 9.67 7.66
N TYR A 281 10.96 9.36 6.41
CA TYR A 281 11.76 8.45 5.57
C TYR A 281 13.16 9.00 5.29
N SER A 282 13.26 10.28 4.96
CA SER A 282 14.56 10.90 4.65
C SER A 282 15.47 11.05 5.88
N ALA A 283 14.93 11.13 7.09
CA ALA A 283 15.68 11.32 8.32
C ALA A 283 16.32 10.04 8.87
N CYS A 284 15.83 8.85 8.53
CA CYS A 284 16.30 7.58 9.08
C CYS A 284 17.46 6.97 8.28
N ASP A 285 18.22 6.08 8.94
CA ASP A 285 19.30 5.32 8.28
C ASP A 285 18.75 4.16 7.46
N VAL A 286 17.69 3.51 7.95
CA VAL A 286 17.01 2.39 7.30
C VAL A 286 15.54 2.36 7.70
N PHE A 287 14.68 2.10 6.72
CA PHE A 287 13.26 1.81 6.94
C PHE A 287 13.04 0.30 6.99
N VAL A 288 12.39 -0.18 8.04
CA VAL A 288 12.14 -1.61 8.26
C VAL A 288 10.64 -1.89 8.29
N TYR A 289 10.18 -2.78 7.41
CA TYR A 289 8.76 -3.10 7.29
C TYR A 289 8.54 -4.62 7.24
N PRO A 290 8.59 -5.32 8.38
CA PRO A 290 8.64 -6.78 8.45
C PRO A 290 7.26 -7.43 8.42
N SER A 291 6.30 -6.82 7.71
CA SER A 291 4.91 -7.27 7.68
C SER A 291 4.78 -8.70 7.16
N GLN A 292 3.90 -9.48 7.79
CA GLN A 292 3.64 -10.86 7.40
C GLN A 292 2.83 -10.97 6.10
N TYR A 293 1.99 -9.97 5.82
CA TYR A 293 1.11 -9.97 4.65
C TYR A 293 0.66 -8.55 4.31
N GLU A 294 0.77 -8.17 3.03
CA GLU A 294 0.30 -6.91 2.47
C GLU A 294 -0.35 -7.13 1.11
N GLY A 295 -1.33 -6.30 0.78
CA GLY A 295 -1.89 -6.29 -0.58
C GLY A 295 -0.96 -5.62 -1.59
N PHE A 296 -0.22 -4.58 -1.14
CA PHE A 296 0.81 -3.92 -1.95
C PHE A 296 2.02 -3.51 -1.11
N GLY A 297 1.89 -2.57 -0.20
CA GLY A 297 3.01 -2.08 0.61
C GLY A 297 3.40 -0.64 0.29
N LEU A 298 2.42 0.28 0.25
CA LEU A 298 2.66 1.71 0.02
C LEU A 298 3.80 2.30 0.88
N PRO A 299 3.95 1.97 2.19
CA PRO A 299 5.06 2.49 2.99
C PRO A 299 6.44 2.08 2.47
N VAL A 300 6.58 0.87 1.91
CA VAL A 300 7.83 0.41 1.29
C VAL A 300 8.11 1.22 0.02
N LEU A 301 7.10 1.41 -0.83
CA LEU A 301 7.22 2.22 -2.04
C LEU A 301 7.61 3.68 -1.73
N GLU A 302 7.00 4.26 -0.69
CA GLU A 302 7.28 5.63 -0.24
C GLU A 302 8.70 5.80 0.28
N ALA A 303 9.18 4.84 1.07
CA ALA A 303 10.56 4.84 1.56
C ALA A 303 11.56 4.74 0.40
N LEU A 304 11.31 3.85 -0.57
CA LEU A 304 12.13 3.74 -1.78
C LEU A 304 12.15 5.06 -2.57
N ALA A 305 10.99 5.68 -2.76
CA ALA A 305 10.88 6.95 -3.47
C ALA A 305 11.66 8.09 -2.79
N CYS A 306 11.74 8.07 -1.45
CA CYS A 306 12.57 9.01 -0.67
C CYS A 306 14.07 8.67 -0.70
N GLY A 307 14.49 7.59 -1.37
CA GLY A 307 15.87 7.13 -1.38
C GLY A 307 16.32 6.54 -0.04
N THR A 308 15.39 6.05 0.77
CA THR A 308 15.68 5.42 2.06
C THR A 308 16.00 3.95 1.84
N PRO A 309 17.10 3.39 2.38
CA PRO A 309 17.35 1.96 2.36
C PRO A 309 16.21 1.19 3.04
N VAL A 310 15.77 0.10 2.42
CA VAL A 310 14.61 -0.67 2.89
C VAL A 310 15.02 -2.10 3.24
N VAL A 311 14.56 -2.56 4.41
CA VAL A 311 14.52 -3.98 4.80
C VAL A 311 13.05 -4.37 5.00
N THR A 312 12.59 -5.39 4.27
CA THR A 312 11.19 -5.81 4.31
C THR A 312 11.04 -7.33 4.27
N SER A 313 9.82 -7.83 4.30
CA SER A 313 9.56 -9.28 4.26
C SER A 313 9.61 -9.84 2.84
N ALA A 314 10.08 -11.08 2.71
CA ALA A 314 10.08 -11.87 1.47
C ALA A 314 8.71 -12.55 1.23
N THR A 315 7.60 -11.91 1.58
CA THR A 315 6.24 -12.49 1.51
C THR A 315 5.26 -11.53 0.86
N SER A 316 4.17 -12.08 0.34
CA SER A 316 3.08 -11.37 -0.33
C SER A 316 3.59 -10.43 -1.44
N SER A 317 3.10 -9.21 -1.50
CA SER A 317 3.45 -8.20 -2.50
C SER A 317 4.80 -7.48 -2.26
N LEU A 318 5.37 -7.59 -1.07
CA LEU A 318 6.55 -6.79 -0.69
C LEU A 318 7.78 -7.03 -1.60
N PRO A 319 8.09 -8.28 -2.03
CA PRO A 319 9.15 -8.52 -3.01
C PRO A 319 8.92 -7.85 -4.37
N GLU A 320 7.65 -7.72 -4.81
CA GLU A 320 7.31 -7.04 -6.06
C GLU A 320 7.61 -5.54 -6.00
N VAL A 321 7.31 -4.94 -4.84
CA VAL A 321 7.50 -3.50 -4.62
C VAL A 321 8.97 -3.15 -4.47
N VAL A 322 9.70 -3.93 -3.65
CA VAL A 322 11.09 -3.60 -3.34
C VAL A 322 12.06 -3.99 -4.46
N GLY A 323 11.75 -5.03 -5.23
CA GLY A 323 12.63 -5.52 -6.30
C GLY A 323 14.05 -5.79 -5.81
N ALA A 324 15.03 -5.28 -6.54
CA ALA A 324 16.45 -5.32 -6.17
C ALA A 324 16.91 -4.10 -5.34
N ALA A 325 16.02 -3.14 -5.05
CA ALA A 325 16.34 -1.88 -4.40
C ALA A 325 16.27 -1.94 -2.86
N GLY A 326 16.10 -3.13 -2.27
CA GLY A 326 16.11 -3.33 -0.83
C GLY A 326 16.39 -4.78 -0.46
N LEU A 327 16.43 -5.06 0.83
CA LEU A 327 16.66 -6.40 1.36
C LEU A 327 15.34 -7.03 1.77
N THR A 328 15.17 -8.32 1.45
CA THR A 328 14.00 -9.09 1.86
C THR A 328 14.40 -10.24 2.76
N VAL A 329 13.63 -10.46 3.83
CA VAL A 329 13.88 -11.53 4.80
C VAL A 329 12.59 -12.31 5.08
N ASN A 330 12.72 -13.56 5.51
CA ASN A 330 11.57 -14.30 6.03
C ASN A 330 11.02 -13.58 7.28
N PRO A 331 9.75 -13.17 7.33
CA PRO A 331 9.18 -12.46 8.48
C PRO A 331 9.16 -13.31 9.76
N GLY A 332 9.34 -14.63 9.66
CA GLY A 332 9.50 -15.54 10.79
C GLY A 332 10.92 -15.61 11.34
N ASP A 333 11.93 -15.12 10.61
CA ASP A 333 13.34 -15.22 10.96
C ASP A 333 13.86 -13.89 11.55
N GLU A 334 13.82 -13.82 12.87
CA GLU A 334 14.27 -12.65 13.64
C GLU A 334 15.78 -12.39 13.49
N ARG A 335 16.57 -13.47 13.37
CA ARG A 335 18.01 -13.36 13.17
C ARG A 335 18.32 -12.77 11.79
N ALA A 336 17.70 -13.28 10.74
CA ALA A 336 17.87 -12.75 9.40
C ALA A 336 17.44 -11.27 9.31
N LEU A 337 16.38 -10.89 10.04
CA LEU A 337 15.95 -9.51 10.13
C LEU A 337 17.01 -8.62 10.79
N ALA A 338 17.58 -9.05 11.91
CA ALA A 338 18.66 -8.35 12.59
C ALA A 338 19.91 -8.24 11.68
N ASP A 339 20.32 -9.34 11.08
CA ASP A 339 21.52 -9.39 10.21
C ASP A 339 21.35 -8.48 8.97
N ALA A 340 20.14 -8.41 8.37
CA ALA A 340 19.84 -7.52 7.26
C ALA A 340 19.85 -6.04 7.68
N ILE A 341 19.30 -5.70 8.85
CA ILE A 341 19.37 -4.33 9.39
C ILE A 341 20.83 -3.96 9.63
N ALA A 342 21.59 -4.81 10.31
CA ALA A 342 23.00 -4.59 10.59
C ALA A 342 23.79 -4.33 9.31
N SER A 343 23.62 -5.16 8.27
CA SER A 343 24.34 -4.99 7.00
C SER A 343 24.10 -3.63 6.35
N VAL A 344 22.89 -3.10 6.42
CA VAL A 344 22.57 -1.77 5.86
C VAL A 344 23.22 -0.66 6.67
N VAL A 345 23.15 -0.72 8.01
CA VAL A 345 23.61 0.40 8.87
C VAL A 345 25.12 0.40 9.12
N THR A 346 25.80 -0.74 8.85
CA THR A 346 27.26 -0.84 9.05
C THR A 346 28.05 -0.85 7.75
N ASP A 347 27.41 -1.04 6.59
CA ASP A 347 28.05 -1.00 5.27
C ASP A 347 27.59 0.24 4.47
N PRO A 348 28.37 1.34 4.47
CA PRO A 348 28.03 2.56 3.74
C PRO A 348 27.97 2.38 2.22
N VAL A 349 28.67 1.37 1.66
CA VAL A 349 28.63 1.07 0.23
C VAL A 349 27.27 0.45 -0.13
N LEU A 350 26.82 -0.52 0.65
CA LEU A 350 25.50 -1.12 0.50
C LEU A 350 24.41 -0.07 0.69
N ALA A 351 24.45 0.71 1.78
CA ALA A 351 23.47 1.76 2.06
C ALA A 351 23.38 2.77 0.90
N SER A 352 24.54 3.25 0.38
CA SER A 352 24.58 4.17 -0.76
C SER A 352 24.03 3.56 -2.05
N SER A 353 24.28 2.26 -2.28
CA SER A 353 23.74 1.53 -3.42
C SER A 353 22.20 1.47 -3.34
N LEU A 354 21.64 1.11 -2.18
CA LEU A 354 20.19 1.03 -1.96
C LEU A 354 19.53 2.40 -2.07
N ARG A 355 20.17 3.47 -1.54
CA ARG A 355 19.68 4.85 -1.67
C ARG A 355 19.51 5.30 -3.12
N ARG A 356 20.41 4.88 -4.01
CA ARG A 356 20.32 5.20 -5.44
C ARG A 356 19.29 4.34 -6.18
N ALA A 357 19.23 3.04 -5.86
CA ALA A 357 18.31 2.12 -6.52
C ALA A 357 16.84 2.34 -6.14
N GLY A 358 16.56 2.83 -4.91
CA GLY A 358 15.21 3.03 -4.41
C GLY A 358 14.34 3.91 -5.30
N PRO A 359 14.72 5.17 -5.61
CA PRO A 359 13.94 6.06 -6.47
C PRO A 359 13.73 5.53 -7.88
N GLU A 360 14.71 4.84 -8.45
CA GLU A 360 14.60 4.20 -9.76
C GLU A 360 13.53 3.09 -9.73
N GLN A 361 13.56 2.23 -8.72
CA GLN A 361 12.53 1.20 -8.53
C GLN A 361 11.15 1.84 -8.31
N ALA A 362 11.05 2.87 -7.47
CA ALA A 362 9.79 3.53 -7.17
C ALA A 362 9.18 4.24 -8.39
N SER A 363 10.00 4.75 -9.31
CA SER A 363 9.54 5.44 -10.52
C SER A 363 8.71 4.57 -11.47
N GLN A 364 8.77 3.24 -11.32
CA GLN A 364 7.97 2.29 -12.07
C GLN A 364 6.49 2.26 -11.61
N PHE A 365 6.20 2.79 -10.42
CA PHE A 365 4.89 2.76 -9.79
C PHE A 365 4.28 4.17 -9.76
N THR A 366 3.46 4.48 -10.76
CA THR A 366 2.86 5.81 -10.91
C THR A 366 1.33 5.75 -10.85
N TRP A 367 0.70 6.78 -10.28
CA TRP A 367 -0.75 6.89 -10.30
C TRP A 367 -1.32 7.04 -11.71
N ALA A 368 -0.56 7.59 -12.65
CA ALA A 368 -0.95 7.66 -14.05
C ALA A 368 -1.06 6.25 -14.67
N ALA A 369 -0.08 5.37 -14.42
CA ALA A 369 -0.13 3.97 -14.87
C ALA A 369 -1.27 3.20 -14.18
N ALA A 370 -1.52 3.46 -12.89
CA ALA A 370 -2.65 2.88 -12.18
C ALA A 370 -4.00 3.30 -12.77
N ALA A 371 -4.17 4.58 -13.10
CA ALA A 371 -5.37 5.09 -13.76
C ALA A 371 -5.56 4.50 -15.15
N ASP A 372 -4.50 4.39 -15.95
CA ASP A 372 -4.55 3.76 -17.27
C ASP A 372 -4.95 2.28 -17.19
N GLY A 373 -4.38 1.53 -16.25
CA GLY A 373 -4.75 0.14 -15.97
C GLY A 373 -6.23 -0.01 -15.57
N CYS A 374 -6.75 0.91 -14.74
CA CYS A 374 -8.17 0.95 -14.41
C CYS A 374 -9.04 1.24 -15.63
N VAL A 375 -8.67 2.21 -16.49
CA VAL A 375 -9.40 2.51 -17.73
C VAL A 375 -9.40 1.31 -18.68
N HIS A 376 -8.27 0.58 -18.77
CA HIS A 376 -8.23 -0.68 -19.52
C HIS A 376 -9.25 -1.70 -18.98
N ALA A 377 -9.31 -1.88 -17.67
CA ALA A 377 -10.28 -2.78 -17.05
C ALA A 377 -11.74 -2.33 -17.31
N TYR A 378 -12.03 -1.02 -17.33
CA TYR A 378 -13.37 -0.51 -17.66
C TYR A 378 -13.74 -0.83 -19.11
N ARG A 379 -12.86 -0.59 -20.06
CA ARG A 379 -13.05 -0.91 -21.48
C ARG A 379 -13.26 -2.41 -21.70
N ALA A 380 -12.46 -3.24 -21.02
CA ALA A 380 -12.60 -4.70 -21.06
C ALA A 380 -13.94 -5.18 -20.45
N ALA A 381 -14.43 -4.52 -19.39
CA ALA A 381 -15.71 -4.84 -18.77
C ALA A 381 -16.92 -4.58 -19.71
N MET A 382 -16.81 -3.60 -20.60
CA MET A 382 -17.85 -3.28 -21.60
C MET A 382 -17.90 -4.26 -22.78
N GLY A 383 -16.90 -5.14 -22.91
CA GLY A 383 -16.82 -6.05 -24.06
C GLY A 383 -16.43 -5.36 -25.37
N SER A 384 -15.94 -4.15 -25.32
CA SER A 384 -15.38 -3.45 -26.48
C SER A 384 -13.99 -4.02 -26.82
N ASN A 385 -13.97 -5.15 -27.54
CA ASN A 385 -12.84 -5.51 -28.38
C ASN A 385 -12.78 -4.49 -29.53
N SER A 386 -12.28 -3.28 -29.27
CA SER A 386 -11.69 -2.49 -30.34
C SER A 386 -10.51 -3.32 -30.85
N GLY A 387 -10.59 -3.78 -32.12
CA GLY A 387 -9.60 -4.62 -32.80
C GLY A 387 -8.23 -3.96 -32.99
N GLY A 388 -7.61 -3.59 -31.89
CA GLY A 388 -6.19 -3.39 -31.77
C GLY A 388 -5.66 -4.65 -31.11
N ALA A 389 -4.64 -5.27 -31.68
CA ALA A 389 -3.89 -6.35 -31.08
C ALA A 389 -3.74 -6.03 -29.59
N ALA A 390 -4.17 -6.97 -28.73
CA ALA A 390 -3.89 -6.85 -27.29
C ALA A 390 -2.44 -6.39 -27.19
N PRO A 391 -2.13 -5.27 -26.49
CA PRO A 391 -0.76 -5.01 -26.20
C PRO A 391 -0.31 -6.31 -25.53
N GLU A 392 0.64 -6.99 -26.15
CA GLU A 392 1.29 -8.17 -25.57
C GLU A 392 1.42 -7.84 -24.11
N SER A 393 0.74 -8.64 -23.29
CA SER A 393 0.67 -8.39 -21.86
C SER A 393 2.05 -7.92 -21.45
N ARG A 394 2.19 -6.63 -21.10
CA ARG A 394 3.45 -6.09 -20.58
C ARG A 394 3.68 -6.68 -19.18
N SER A 395 3.58 -8.00 -19.10
CA SER A 395 4.19 -8.86 -18.10
C SER A 395 5.73 -8.79 -18.17
N THR A 396 6.26 -7.90 -19.03
CA THR A 396 7.68 -7.67 -19.21
C THR A 396 8.33 -6.86 -18.10
N PHE A 397 7.56 -6.35 -17.13
CA PHE A 397 8.16 -5.57 -16.05
C PHE A 397 8.63 -6.40 -14.86
N TRP A 398 8.27 -7.67 -14.76
CA TRP A 398 8.86 -8.55 -13.76
C TRP A 398 9.10 -9.94 -14.33
N LYS A 399 10.33 -10.20 -14.83
CA LYS A 399 10.86 -11.56 -14.86
C LYS A 399 11.41 -11.83 -13.46
N PRO A 400 10.96 -12.90 -12.76
CA PRO A 400 11.66 -13.31 -11.55
C PRO A 400 13.12 -13.47 -11.91
N ALA A 401 13.99 -12.73 -11.23
CA ALA A 401 15.42 -13.01 -11.28
C ALA A 401 15.53 -14.47 -10.90
N THR A 402 15.92 -15.31 -11.87
CA THR A 402 16.30 -16.69 -11.58
C THR A 402 17.34 -16.58 -10.49
N THR A 403 17.01 -17.08 -9.32
CA THR A 403 17.89 -17.19 -8.16
C THR A 403 19.10 -18.00 -8.56
N SER A 404 20.11 -17.35 -9.13
CA SER A 404 21.47 -17.85 -9.02
C SER A 404 21.89 -17.52 -7.58
N ALA A 405 21.75 -18.50 -6.71
CA ALA A 405 22.36 -18.47 -5.40
C ALA A 405 23.85 -18.13 -5.61
N ARG A 406 24.22 -16.88 -5.37
CA ARG A 406 25.62 -16.54 -5.15
C ARG A 406 25.96 -17.18 -3.81
N SER A 407 26.58 -18.34 -3.87
CA SER A 407 27.24 -19.02 -2.76
C SER A 407 28.23 -18.04 -2.12
N VAL A 408 28.01 -17.77 -0.84
CA VAL A 408 29.00 -17.13 0.02
C VAL A 408 30.22 -18.05 0.06
N PRO A 409 31.45 -17.58 -0.28
CA PRO A 409 32.66 -18.39 -0.13
C PRO A 409 33.01 -18.46 1.35
N GLY A 410 33.00 -19.64 1.95
CA GLY A 410 33.51 -19.84 3.30
C GLY A 410 32.82 -20.92 4.13
N GLN A 411 32.66 -22.15 3.59
CA GLN A 411 32.54 -23.32 4.46
C GLN A 411 33.74 -24.25 4.18
N VAL A 412 34.71 -24.16 5.07
CA VAL A 412 35.76 -25.16 5.25
C VAL A 412 35.10 -26.44 5.75
N ARG A 413 35.09 -27.47 4.94
CA ARG A 413 34.84 -28.86 5.37
C ARG A 413 36.08 -29.34 6.10
N THR A 414 35.97 -29.68 7.34
CA THR A 414 36.94 -30.54 8.03
C THR A 414 36.39 -31.97 8.10
N PRO A 415 37.28 -32.98 8.12
CA PRO A 415 37.05 -34.36 7.70
C PRO A 415 36.15 -35.17 8.65
#